data_725dce947b8feae90fef7fb7ffc70b31
#
_entry.id   725dce947b8feae90fef7fb7ffc70b31
#
_cell.length_a   1.000
_cell.length_b   1.000
_cell.length_c   1.000
_cell.angle_alpha   90.00
_cell.angle_beta   90.00
_cell.angle_gamma   90.00
#
_symmetry.space_group_name_H-M   'P 1'
#
loop_
_entity.id
_entity.type
_entity.pdbx_description
1 polymer ?
#
loop_
_entity_poly.entity_id
_entity_poly.type
_entity_poly.pdbx_seq_one_letter_code
_entity_poly.pdbx_strand_id
1 'polypeptide(L)'
;MVYPDSSKGRKVVDLGEAAAFTEFPATVVIDDFEFYLAQGRDGAYSLLSSLCPHSWGAIYREDNCFVCPSHGWRFDLSDGVCINGPNARMYTFEVTTREGHLFVEIPGKSA
;
A
#
# COMPACT_ATOMS: atom_id res chain seq x y z
N MET A 1 3.96 -13.02 -8.53
CA MET A 1 3.46 -11.68 -8.83
C MET A 1 4.61 -10.74 -9.10
N VAL A 2 4.47 -9.82 -10.02
CA VAL A 2 5.55 -8.93 -10.39
C VAL A 2 5.12 -7.48 -10.20
N TYR A 3 5.70 -6.84 -9.21
CA TYR A 3 5.64 -5.41 -9.04
C TYR A 3 7.03 -4.87 -9.38
N PRO A 4 7.14 -3.78 -10.00
CA PRO A 4 6.15 -2.89 -10.61
C PRO A 4 6.04 -3.09 -12.12
N ASP A 5 5.86 -4.31 -12.57
CA ASP A 5 5.82 -4.59 -14.01
C ASP A 5 4.59 -3.97 -14.66
N SER A 6 4.77 -2.77 -15.16
CA SER A 6 3.69 -2.02 -15.78
C SER A 6 3.36 -2.51 -17.19
N SER A 7 4.16 -3.42 -17.75
CA SER A 7 3.91 -3.94 -19.08
C SER A 7 2.66 -4.84 -19.14
N LYS A 8 2.20 -5.30 -17.99
CA LYS A 8 1.03 -6.17 -17.91
C LYS A 8 -0.30 -5.40 -17.90
N GLY A 9 -0.24 -4.09 -18.07
CA GLY A 9 -1.44 -3.28 -18.02
C GLY A 9 -1.81 -2.92 -16.59
N ARG A 10 -2.83 -2.10 -16.48
CA ARG A 10 -3.27 -1.58 -15.18
C ARG A 10 -4.74 -1.83 -14.96
N LYS A 11 -5.10 -1.94 -13.70
CA LYS A 11 -6.46 -2.19 -13.29
C LYS A 11 -6.87 -1.08 -12.33
N VAL A 12 -8.03 -0.48 -12.60
CA VAL A 12 -8.60 0.53 -11.70
C VAL A 12 -9.53 -0.17 -10.72
N VAL A 13 -9.33 0.07 -9.45
CA VAL A 13 -10.12 -0.56 -8.39
C VAL A 13 -10.83 0.51 -7.59
N ASP A 14 -12.14 0.33 -7.39
CA ASP A 14 -12.94 1.15 -6.49
C ASP A 14 -12.80 0.56 -5.08
N LEU A 15 -12.17 1.31 -4.19
CA LEU A 15 -11.95 0.86 -2.82
C LEU A 15 -13.18 1.06 -1.94
N GLY A 16 -14.19 1.77 -2.44
CA GLY A 16 -15.40 2.07 -1.69
C GLY A 16 -15.45 3.52 -1.26
N GLU A 17 -16.44 3.83 -0.44
CA GLU A 17 -16.64 5.20 0.04
C GLU A 17 -15.52 5.60 1.00
N ALA A 18 -14.98 6.80 0.81
CA ALA A 18 -13.94 7.34 1.68
C ALA A 18 -14.43 7.40 3.14
N ALA A 19 -15.69 7.73 3.34
CA ALA A 19 -16.26 7.84 4.68
C ALA A 19 -16.32 6.51 5.43
N ALA A 20 -16.21 5.39 4.73
CA ALA A 20 -16.22 4.07 5.36
C ALA A 20 -14.90 3.77 6.07
N PHE A 21 -13.83 4.50 5.74
CA PHE A 21 -12.53 4.30 6.37
C PHE A 21 -12.36 5.31 7.49
N THR A 22 -12.35 4.82 8.72
CA THR A 22 -12.28 5.67 9.90
C THR A 22 -10.96 5.55 10.66
N GLU A 23 -10.21 4.49 10.39
CA GLU A 23 -8.90 4.29 11.02
C GLU A 23 -7.87 3.98 9.95
N PHE A 24 -6.68 4.55 10.08
CA PHE A 24 -5.61 4.37 9.12
C PHE A 24 -4.33 3.90 9.83
N PRO A 25 -3.55 3.05 9.18
CA PRO A 25 -3.84 2.42 7.89
C PRO A 25 -4.93 1.36 8.00
N ALA A 26 -5.73 1.24 6.95
CA ALA A 26 -6.78 0.23 6.88
C ALA A 26 -6.31 -0.92 5.98
N THR A 27 -6.60 -2.14 6.35
CA THR A 27 -6.24 -3.29 5.53
C THR A 27 -7.26 -3.46 4.40
N VAL A 28 -6.75 -3.61 3.19
CA VAL A 28 -7.55 -3.79 1.98
C VAL A 28 -7.02 -5.00 1.22
N VAL A 29 -7.91 -5.88 0.78
CA VAL A 29 -7.52 -7.06 -0.01
C VAL A 29 -8.02 -6.86 -1.43
N ILE A 30 -7.11 -6.96 -2.40
CA ILE A 30 -7.43 -6.87 -3.83
C ILE A 30 -6.79 -8.07 -4.51
N ASP A 31 -7.59 -8.88 -5.21
CA ASP A 31 -7.12 -10.06 -5.92
C ASP A 31 -6.27 -10.99 -5.04
N ASP A 32 -6.71 -11.22 -3.82
CA ASP A 32 -6.05 -12.07 -2.83
C ASP A 32 -4.73 -11.50 -2.30
N PHE A 33 -4.39 -10.25 -2.62
CA PHE A 33 -3.21 -9.58 -2.08
C PHE A 33 -3.61 -8.53 -1.08
N GLU A 34 -2.85 -8.46 0.00
CA GLU A 34 -3.10 -7.51 1.07
C GLU A 34 -2.40 -6.18 0.81
N PHE A 35 -3.14 -5.10 1.01
CA PHE A 35 -2.62 -3.74 0.92
C PHE A 35 -3.04 -2.99 2.17
N TYR A 36 -2.39 -1.86 2.40
CA TYR A 36 -2.75 -0.95 3.47
C TYR A 36 -3.11 0.40 2.88
N LEU A 37 -4.30 0.89 3.23
CA LEU A 37 -4.72 2.24 2.82
C LEU A 37 -4.27 3.20 3.90
N ALA A 38 -3.37 4.09 3.54
CA ALA A 38 -2.83 5.08 4.47
C ALA A 38 -3.32 6.48 4.12
N GLN A 39 -3.35 7.35 5.11
CA GLN A 39 -3.67 8.75 4.92
C GLN A 39 -2.53 9.58 5.49
N GLY A 40 -1.97 10.46 4.65
CA GLY A 40 -0.91 11.36 5.06
C GLY A 40 -1.43 12.53 5.86
N ARG A 41 -0.51 13.35 6.37
CA ARG A 41 -0.85 14.53 7.18
C ARG A 41 -1.62 15.58 6.38
N ASP A 42 -1.42 15.61 5.09
CA ASP A 42 -2.11 16.52 4.18
C ASP A 42 -3.51 16.01 3.78
N GLY A 43 -3.91 14.86 4.29
CA GLY A 43 -5.19 14.25 3.98
C GLY A 43 -5.18 13.40 2.73
N ALA A 44 -4.08 13.34 2.00
CA ALA A 44 -3.99 12.53 0.79
C ALA A 44 -3.91 11.04 1.14
N TYR A 45 -4.55 10.22 0.33
CA TYR A 45 -4.54 8.78 0.53
C TYR A 45 -3.48 8.11 -0.33
N SER A 46 -2.92 7.02 0.17
CA SER A 46 -1.98 6.17 -0.56
C SER A 46 -2.29 4.72 -0.28
N LEU A 47 -2.13 3.86 -1.26
CA LEU A 47 -2.26 2.42 -1.06
C LEU A 47 -0.88 1.80 -1.05
N LEU A 48 -0.56 1.10 0.03
CA LEU A 48 0.76 0.50 0.24
C LEU A 48 0.65 -1.01 0.11
N SER A 49 1.52 -1.60 -0.71
CA SER A 49 1.55 -3.05 -0.84
C SER A 49 2.21 -3.69 0.37
N SER A 50 1.66 -4.80 0.85
CA SER A 50 2.28 -5.57 1.93
C SER A 50 3.49 -6.38 1.45
N LEU A 51 3.79 -6.36 0.16
CA LEU A 51 4.93 -7.07 -0.38
C LEU A 51 6.21 -6.30 -0.11
N CYS A 52 7.18 -6.91 0.57
CA CYS A 52 8.45 -6.25 0.86
C CYS A 52 9.24 -6.06 -0.43
N PRO A 53 9.68 -4.82 -0.75
CA PRO A 53 10.39 -4.56 -2.00
C PRO A 53 11.77 -5.22 -2.07
N HIS A 54 12.33 -5.64 -0.94
CA HIS A 54 13.66 -6.21 -0.91
C HIS A 54 13.69 -7.73 -0.88
N SER A 55 12.76 -8.33 -0.16
CA SER A 55 12.79 -9.77 0.11
C SER A 55 11.58 -10.52 -0.38
N TRP A 56 10.59 -9.81 -0.93
CA TRP A 56 9.31 -10.38 -1.35
C TRP A 56 8.53 -11.03 -0.21
N GLY A 57 8.96 -10.77 1.03
CA GLY A 57 8.23 -11.22 2.20
C GLY A 57 6.99 -10.37 2.45
N ALA A 58 6.20 -10.78 3.41
CA ALA A 58 4.99 -10.06 3.78
C ALA A 58 5.29 -9.03 4.87
N ILE A 59 4.99 -7.78 4.58
CA ILE A 59 5.09 -6.71 5.57
C ILE A 59 3.82 -6.72 6.41
N TYR A 60 3.96 -6.59 7.72
CA TYR A 60 2.82 -6.53 8.61
C TYR A 60 2.85 -5.25 9.44
N ARG A 61 1.71 -4.91 10.00
CA ARG A 61 1.58 -3.71 10.80
C ARG A 61 1.85 -4.00 12.28
N GLU A 62 2.71 -3.17 12.89
CA GLU A 62 2.85 -3.05 14.32
C GLU A 62 2.17 -1.77 14.80
N ASP A 63 2.27 -1.45 16.09
CA ASP A 63 1.56 -0.31 16.66
C ASP A 63 1.94 1.01 15.99
N ASN A 64 3.22 1.20 15.72
CA ASN A 64 3.75 2.49 15.25
C ASN A 64 4.35 2.46 13.86
N CYS A 65 4.43 1.30 13.22
CA CYS A 65 5.08 1.18 11.93
C CYS A 65 4.71 -0.12 11.25
N PHE A 66 5.07 -0.24 9.97
CA PHE A 66 5.06 -1.52 9.27
C PHE A 66 6.41 -2.18 9.45
N VAL A 67 6.44 -3.51 9.46
CA VAL A 67 7.67 -4.27 9.67
C VAL A 67 7.80 -5.37 8.61
N CYS A 68 8.99 -5.45 8.01
CA CYS A 68 9.36 -6.58 7.20
C CYS A 68 10.11 -7.57 8.09
N PRO A 69 9.58 -8.77 8.35
CA PRO A 69 10.21 -9.69 9.31
C PRO A 69 11.55 -10.23 8.83
N SER A 70 11.78 -10.27 7.51
CA SER A 70 13.03 -10.83 6.97
C SER A 70 14.26 -10.04 7.39
N HIS A 71 14.14 -8.71 7.52
CA HIS A 71 15.27 -7.84 7.81
C HIS A 71 15.05 -6.96 9.03
N GLY A 72 13.85 -6.97 9.59
CA GLY A 72 13.53 -6.05 10.68
C GLY A 72 13.42 -4.60 10.24
N TRP A 73 13.33 -4.34 8.94
CA TRP A 73 13.13 -2.98 8.46
C TRP A 73 11.75 -2.48 8.82
N ARG A 74 11.69 -1.21 9.19
CA ARG A 74 10.46 -0.56 9.59
C ARG A 74 10.11 0.55 8.64
N PHE A 75 8.82 0.72 8.38
CA PHE A 75 8.32 1.71 7.42
C PHE A 75 7.26 2.56 8.08
N ASP A 76 7.21 3.82 7.70
CA ASP A 76 6.26 4.78 8.25
C ASP A 76 4.83 4.41 7.86
N LEU A 77 3.90 4.53 8.80
CA LEU A 77 2.51 4.17 8.58
C LEU A 77 1.80 5.10 7.60
N SER A 78 2.29 6.32 7.44
CA SER A 78 1.61 7.32 6.60
C SER A 78 2.09 7.30 5.16
N ASP A 79 3.35 6.94 4.90
CA ASP A 79 3.91 7.03 3.55
C ASP A 79 4.75 5.82 3.13
N GLY A 80 4.98 4.87 4.04
CA GLY A 80 5.72 3.67 3.70
C GLY A 80 7.22 3.85 3.51
N VAL A 81 7.79 4.96 3.94
CA VAL A 81 9.24 5.21 3.84
C VAL A 81 9.95 4.46 4.95
N CYS A 82 11.08 3.81 4.61
CA CYS A 82 11.88 3.08 5.60
C CYS A 82 12.49 4.06 6.61
N ILE A 83 12.32 3.76 7.90
CA ILE A 83 12.75 4.67 8.97
C ILE A 83 13.96 4.18 9.74
N ASN A 84 14.42 2.96 9.51
CA ASN A 84 15.53 2.39 10.29
C ASN A 84 16.56 1.65 9.44
N GLY A 85 16.56 1.86 8.14
CA GLY A 85 17.45 1.11 7.27
C GLY A 85 17.79 1.88 6.01
N PRO A 86 17.93 1.20 4.90
CA PRO A 86 18.33 1.84 3.66
C PRO A 86 17.29 2.83 3.15
N ASN A 87 17.70 3.61 2.17
CA ASN A 87 16.80 4.53 1.50
C ASN A 87 15.83 3.74 0.62
N ALA A 88 14.77 3.25 1.23
CA ALA A 88 13.82 2.35 0.62
C ALA A 88 12.40 2.74 1.00
N ARG A 89 11.44 2.21 0.25
CA ARG A 89 10.04 2.54 0.44
C ARG A 89 9.17 1.35 0.02
N MET A 90 8.08 1.13 0.73
CA MET A 90 7.07 0.17 0.32
C MET A 90 6.51 0.56 -1.05
N TYR A 91 6.09 -0.43 -1.85
CA TYR A 91 5.41 -0.13 -3.10
C TYR A 91 4.16 0.68 -2.79
N THR A 92 4.03 1.83 -3.43
CA THR A 92 2.98 2.81 -3.15
C THR A 92 2.22 3.12 -4.43
N PHE A 93 0.90 3.18 -4.33
CA PHE A 93 0.03 3.51 -5.43
C PHE A 93 -0.81 4.71 -5.04
N GLU A 94 -0.93 5.66 -5.95
CA GLU A 94 -1.70 6.87 -5.71
C GLU A 94 -3.19 6.56 -5.71
N VAL A 95 -3.89 7.11 -4.73
CA VAL A 95 -5.33 6.95 -4.60
C VAL A 95 -6.00 8.28 -4.95
N THR A 96 -6.99 8.23 -5.82
CA THR A 96 -7.78 9.42 -6.18
C THR A 96 -9.16 9.33 -5.59
N THR A 97 -9.72 10.48 -5.25
CA THR A 97 -11.08 10.56 -4.73
C THR A 97 -11.98 11.10 -5.83
N ARG A 98 -13.09 10.41 -6.06
CA ARG A 98 -14.06 10.82 -7.07
C ARG A 98 -15.45 10.49 -6.58
N GLU A 99 -16.32 11.49 -6.47
CA GLU A 99 -17.69 11.35 -6.01
C GLU A 99 -17.78 10.63 -4.66
N GLY A 100 -16.83 10.91 -3.77
CA GLY A 100 -16.80 10.32 -2.44
C GLY A 100 -16.23 8.92 -2.36
N HIS A 101 -15.84 8.33 -3.49
CA HIS A 101 -15.22 7.01 -3.53
C HIS A 101 -13.72 7.12 -3.76
N LEU A 102 -12.98 6.15 -3.25
CA LEU A 102 -11.53 6.06 -3.43
C LEU A 102 -11.24 5.08 -4.55
N PHE A 103 -10.41 5.52 -5.49
CA PHE A 103 -9.99 4.70 -6.64
C PHE A 103 -8.47 4.61 -6.66
N VAL A 104 -7.96 3.44 -7.02
CA VAL A 104 -6.53 3.22 -7.18
C VAL A 104 -6.30 2.47 -8.48
N GLU A 105 -5.18 2.78 -9.13
CA GLU A 105 -4.75 2.06 -10.31
C GLU A 105 -3.53 1.24 -9.94
N ILE A 106 -3.64 -0.07 -10.08
CA ILE A 106 -2.58 -1.01 -9.72
C ILE A 106 -2.22 -1.86 -10.94
N PRO A 107 -1.02 -2.49 -10.94
CA PRO A 107 -0.69 -3.43 -12.00
C PRO A 107 -1.70 -4.57 -12.07
N GLY A 108 -2.04 -4.99 -13.26
CA GLY A 108 -2.94 -6.12 -13.43
C GLY A 108 -2.33 -7.40 -12.90
N LYS A 109 -3.20 -8.37 -12.63
CA LYS A 109 -2.76 -9.67 -12.15
C LYS A 109 -1.95 -10.36 -13.23
N SER A 110 -0.81 -10.91 -12.87
CA SER A 110 0.00 -11.69 -13.78
C SER A 110 -0.73 -12.96 -14.21
N ALA A 111 -0.82 -13.14 -15.49
CA ALA A 111 -1.43 -14.36 -16.02
C ALA A 111 -0.42 -15.48 -16.09
#